data_53e037bd66967c106592429c57be9226
#
_entry.id   53e037bd66967c106592429c57be9226
#
_cell.length_a   1.000
_cell.length_b   1.000
_cell.length_c   1.000
_cell.angle_alpha   90.00
_cell.angle_beta   90.00
_cell.angle_gamma   90.00
#
_symmetry.space_group_name_H-M   'P 1'
#
loop_
_entity.id
_entity.type
_entity.pdbx_description
1 polymer ?
#
loop_
_entity_poly.entity_id
_entity_poly.type
_entity_poly.pdbx_seq_one_letter_code
_entity_poly.pdbx_strand_id
1 'polypeptide(L)'
;MTVVFDVHESHDATFTEHSGRRVVAHYGRPERAHRAVRNVVGSIEMDYGIVEVSGDDRVDFVDNAVTNHVPEADGQGVYALLLDPQGRIETELYVYNADDRLLCFVPPGSAADLASEWSEKTFIQDVDVRAATEDFGVFGVHGPKATEKIASVLTGPSTPDGPLSFVRGTIGDWGATVVRTDDLTGEEGYEVICAAEDAKRVFDALINHGLNAAPFGYRTFEYLLLEAGTPRFETELAGNVPNVLGIRNALDFEKGCYVGQEVVSKIENQGRPSRQLTGLRPEATPESG
;
A
#
# COMPACT_ATOMS: atom_id res chain seq x y z
N MET A 1 -9.03 -11.45 -9.53
CA MET A 1 -9.40 -12.56 -8.58
C MET A 1 -8.26 -12.67 -7.60
N THR A 2 -8.49 -13.00 -6.32
CA THR A 2 -7.41 -13.24 -5.35
C THR A 2 -6.46 -14.34 -5.89
N VAL A 3 -5.16 -14.17 -5.71
CA VAL A 3 -4.16 -15.14 -6.22
C VAL A 3 -4.11 -16.43 -5.38
N VAL A 4 -4.68 -16.42 -4.16
CA VAL A 4 -4.68 -17.56 -3.22
C VAL A 4 -6.09 -18.03 -2.83
N PHE A 5 -7.02 -17.97 -3.76
CA PHE A 5 -8.44 -18.29 -3.54
C PHE A 5 -8.68 -19.61 -2.78
N ASP A 6 -8.05 -20.70 -3.21
CA ASP A 6 -8.22 -22.03 -2.59
C ASP A 6 -7.77 -22.05 -1.12
N VAL A 7 -6.73 -21.27 -0.76
CA VAL A 7 -6.28 -21.16 0.63
C VAL A 7 -7.33 -20.46 1.46
N HIS A 8 -7.87 -19.37 0.94
CA HIS A 8 -8.92 -18.63 1.63
C HIS A 8 -10.19 -19.47 1.83
N GLU A 9 -10.62 -20.23 0.81
CA GLU A 9 -11.73 -21.17 0.94
C GLU A 9 -11.49 -22.23 2.04
N SER A 10 -10.26 -22.78 2.12
CA SER A 10 -9.92 -23.79 3.13
C SER A 10 -9.95 -23.24 4.57
N HIS A 11 -9.94 -21.92 4.73
CA HIS A 11 -10.05 -21.22 6.00
C HIS A 11 -11.44 -20.58 6.22
N ASP A 12 -12.49 -21.02 5.51
CA ASP A 12 -13.86 -20.53 5.61
C ASP A 12 -13.99 -19.02 5.37
N ALA A 13 -13.24 -18.48 4.41
CA ALA A 13 -13.30 -17.07 4.07
C ALA A 13 -14.65 -16.67 3.45
N THR A 14 -15.17 -15.54 3.90
CA THR A 14 -16.25 -14.83 3.23
C THR A 14 -15.66 -13.76 2.33
N PHE A 15 -16.11 -13.72 1.08
CA PHE A 15 -15.59 -12.78 0.08
C PHE A 15 -16.53 -11.59 -0.12
N THR A 16 -15.97 -10.51 -0.61
CA THR A 16 -16.68 -9.32 -1.09
C THR A 16 -16.04 -8.85 -2.39
N GLU A 17 -16.68 -7.91 -3.05
CA GLU A 17 -16.12 -7.23 -4.23
C GLU A 17 -15.49 -5.90 -3.81
N HIS A 18 -14.30 -5.61 -4.33
CA HIS A 18 -13.56 -4.38 -4.12
C HIS A 18 -13.01 -3.93 -5.48
N SER A 19 -13.51 -2.80 -5.99
CA SER A 19 -13.12 -2.27 -7.31
C SER A 19 -13.12 -3.33 -8.44
N GLY A 20 -14.15 -4.16 -8.49
CA GLY A 20 -14.30 -5.23 -9.49
C GLY A 20 -13.45 -6.48 -9.25
N ARG A 21 -12.68 -6.53 -8.16
CA ARG A 21 -11.90 -7.71 -7.74
C ARG A 21 -12.55 -8.39 -6.54
N ARG A 22 -12.47 -9.70 -6.49
CA ARG A 22 -12.95 -10.49 -5.36
C ARG A 22 -11.87 -10.60 -4.31
N VAL A 23 -12.16 -10.09 -3.10
CA VAL A 23 -11.25 -10.07 -1.94
C VAL A 23 -11.88 -10.73 -0.73
N VAL A 24 -11.08 -11.08 0.26
CA VAL A 24 -11.57 -11.63 1.53
C VAL A 24 -12.16 -10.52 2.38
N ALA A 25 -13.45 -10.61 2.67
CA ALA A 25 -14.10 -9.71 3.63
C ALA A 25 -13.71 -10.06 5.07
N HIS A 26 -13.80 -11.35 5.44
CA HIS A 26 -13.46 -11.86 6.77
C HIS A 26 -13.37 -13.39 6.80
N TYR A 27 -12.75 -13.92 7.88
CA TYR A 27 -12.75 -15.35 8.25
C TYR A 27 -13.59 -15.52 9.53
N GLY A 28 -14.92 -15.46 9.38
CA GLY A 28 -15.86 -15.56 10.47
C GLY A 28 -16.11 -14.24 11.20
N ARG A 29 -15.57 -14.05 12.42
CA ARG A 29 -15.86 -12.88 13.27
C ARG A 29 -14.76 -11.80 13.15
N PRO A 30 -15.02 -10.65 12.47
CA PRO A 30 -14.03 -9.57 12.29
C PRO A 30 -13.48 -9.03 13.61
N GLU A 31 -14.31 -8.90 14.65
CA GLU A 31 -13.90 -8.37 15.96
C GLU A 31 -12.94 -9.32 16.70
N ARG A 32 -13.02 -10.62 16.44
CA ARG A 32 -12.07 -11.60 16.98
C ARG A 32 -10.73 -11.50 16.24
N ALA A 33 -10.77 -11.38 14.93
CA ALA A 33 -9.58 -11.17 14.10
C ALA A 33 -8.89 -9.86 14.48
N HIS A 34 -9.63 -8.77 14.63
CA HIS A 34 -9.12 -7.47 15.08
C HIS A 34 -8.35 -7.60 16.41
N ARG A 35 -8.95 -8.27 17.42
CA ARG A 35 -8.27 -8.49 18.70
C ARG A 35 -7.01 -9.37 18.57
N ALA A 36 -7.02 -10.35 17.66
CA ALA A 36 -5.84 -11.19 17.43
C ALA A 36 -4.69 -10.38 16.80
N VAL A 37 -5.00 -9.52 15.83
CA VAL A 37 -4.01 -8.62 15.21
C VAL A 37 -3.46 -7.63 16.25
N ARG A 38 -4.32 -6.95 17.01
CA ARG A 38 -3.89 -5.96 18.02
C ARG A 38 -3.09 -6.56 19.17
N ASN A 39 -3.29 -7.82 19.52
CA ASN A 39 -2.58 -8.45 20.62
C ASN A 39 -1.32 -9.22 20.20
N VAL A 40 -1.26 -9.67 18.94
CA VAL A 40 -0.16 -10.51 18.46
C VAL A 40 0.23 -10.10 17.03
N VAL A 41 -0.35 -10.73 16.02
CA VAL A 41 -0.05 -10.49 14.60
C VAL A 41 -1.10 -11.14 13.73
N GLY A 42 -1.41 -10.52 12.61
CA GLY A 42 -2.24 -11.12 11.56
C GLY A 42 -1.66 -10.90 10.17
N SER A 43 -2.17 -11.68 9.21
CA SER A 43 -1.80 -11.53 7.80
C SER A 43 -3.05 -11.42 6.92
N ILE A 44 -2.97 -10.57 5.91
CA ILE A 44 -4.01 -10.28 4.93
C ILE A 44 -3.42 -10.33 3.52
N GLU A 45 -4.18 -10.83 2.54
CA GLU A 45 -3.87 -10.59 1.13
C GLU A 45 -4.29 -9.17 0.75
N MET A 46 -3.34 -8.38 0.25
CA MET A 46 -3.56 -7.00 -0.16
C MET A 46 -4.05 -6.93 -1.60
N ASP A 47 -4.96 -6.01 -1.87
CA ASP A 47 -5.54 -5.78 -3.19
C ASP A 47 -5.03 -4.45 -3.74
N TYR A 48 -3.83 -4.46 -4.31
CA TYR A 48 -3.25 -3.33 -5.02
C TYR A 48 -3.39 -3.50 -6.54
N GLY A 49 -3.49 -2.39 -7.26
CA GLY A 49 -3.02 -2.31 -8.62
C GLY A 49 -1.50 -2.14 -8.62
N ILE A 50 -0.80 -2.78 -9.54
CA ILE A 50 0.67 -2.64 -9.65
C ILE A 50 1.02 -2.20 -11.05
N VAL A 51 1.76 -1.08 -11.17
CA VAL A 51 2.35 -0.60 -12.41
C VAL A 51 3.86 -0.75 -12.30
N GLU A 52 4.46 -1.41 -13.28
CA GLU A 52 5.91 -1.50 -13.44
C GLU A 52 6.39 -0.45 -14.42
N VAL A 53 7.44 0.28 -14.04
CA VAL A 53 8.10 1.29 -14.87
C VAL A 53 9.58 0.93 -14.96
N SER A 54 10.09 0.70 -16.17
CA SER A 54 11.47 0.34 -16.45
C SER A 54 12.12 1.30 -17.46
N GLY A 55 13.41 1.15 -17.74
CA GLY A 55 14.20 2.03 -18.60
C GLY A 55 15.08 2.99 -17.82
N ASP A 56 16.03 3.62 -18.52
CA ASP A 56 17.06 4.45 -17.86
C ASP A 56 16.46 5.72 -17.24
N ASP A 57 15.42 6.29 -17.83
CA ASP A 57 14.76 7.52 -17.38
C ASP A 57 13.60 7.28 -16.37
N ARG A 58 13.38 6.05 -15.88
CA ARG A 58 12.23 5.65 -15.06
C ARG A 58 12.05 6.46 -13.79
N VAL A 59 13.16 6.77 -13.09
CA VAL A 59 13.10 7.52 -11.82
C VAL A 59 12.68 8.96 -12.09
N ASP A 60 13.33 9.63 -13.04
CA ASP A 60 13.02 11.01 -13.42
C ASP A 60 11.59 11.13 -13.94
N PHE A 61 11.13 10.16 -14.72
CA PHE A 61 9.78 10.13 -15.26
C PHE A 61 8.71 10.10 -14.16
N VAL A 62 8.84 9.17 -13.21
CA VAL A 62 7.87 9.04 -12.11
C VAL A 62 8.03 10.21 -11.12
N ASP A 63 9.27 10.63 -10.81
CA ASP A 63 9.51 11.78 -9.93
C ASP A 63 8.82 13.05 -10.44
N ASN A 64 8.89 13.34 -11.73
CA ASN A 64 8.22 14.50 -12.32
C ASN A 64 6.68 14.42 -12.29
N ALA A 65 6.11 13.22 -12.15
CA ALA A 65 4.67 13.03 -12.12
C ALA A 65 4.07 13.14 -10.71
N VAL A 66 4.80 12.74 -9.68
CA VAL A 66 4.27 12.56 -8.31
C VAL A 66 4.66 13.70 -7.35
N THR A 67 3.96 13.78 -6.24
CA THR A 67 4.10 14.87 -5.24
C THR A 67 5.31 14.75 -4.32
N ASN A 68 5.97 13.59 -4.28
CA ASN A 68 7.08 13.34 -3.38
C ASN A 68 8.32 12.88 -4.18
N HIS A 69 9.50 12.99 -3.58
CA HIS A 69 10.74 12.61 -4.25
C HIS A 69 10.89 11.08 -4.34
N VAL A 70 11.08 10.57 -5.57
CA VAL A 70 11.28 9.14 -5.82
C VAL A 70 12.72 8.76 -5.50
N PRO A 71 12.97 7.79 -4.60
CA PRO A 71 14.33 7.39 -4.24
C PRO A 71 15.11 6.82 -5.44
N GLU A 72 16.36 7.25 -5.60
CA GLU A 72 17.28 6.66 -6.60
C GLU A 72 17.88 5.32 -6.15
N ALA A 73 17.94 5.10 -4.83
CA ALA A 73 18.58 3.91 -4.26
C ALA A 73 17.65 2.69 -4.31
N ASP A 74 18.21 1.55 -4.72
CA ASP A 74 17.56 0.24 -4.56
C ASP A 74 17.21 -0.05 -3.10
N GLY A 75 16.09 -0.71 -2.87
CA GLY A 75 15.64 -1.07 -1.53
C GLY A 75 14.89 0.04 -0.78
N GLN A 76 14.58 1.14 -1.45
CA GLN A 76 13.86 2.28 -0.89
C GLN A 76 12.53 2.52 -1.61
N GLY A 77 11.58 3.09 -0.90
CA GLY A 77 10.29 3.50 -1.46
C GLY A 77 9.81 4.82 -0.89
N VAL A 78 8.74 5.32 -1.47
CA VAL A 78 8.10 6.58 -1.06
C VAL A 78 6.59 6.48 -1.24
N TYR A 79 5.85 7.13 -0.35
CA TYR A 79 4.43 7.39 -0.51
C TYR A 79 4.23 8.73 -1.20
N ALA A 80 3.46 8.76 -2.26
CA ALA A 80 3.25 9.93 -3.10
C ALA A 80 1.82 9.97 -3.68
N LEU A 81 1.48 11.07 -4.33
CA LEU A 81 0.16 11.29 -4.94
C LEU A 81 0.34 11.75 -6.38
N LEU A 82 -0.64 11.44 -7.23
CA LEU A 82 -0.92 12.15 -8.46
C LEU A 82 -2.05 13.14 -8.22
N LEU A 83 -1.87 14.36 -8.68
CA LEU A 83 -2.84 15.44 -8.51
C LEU A 83 -3.33 15.95 -9.86
N ASP A 84 -4.58 16.46 -9.87
CA ASP A 84 -5.09 17.26 -10.95
C ASP A 84 -4.52 18.71 -10.90
N PRO A 85 -4.70 19.52 -11.96
CA PRO A 85 -4.26 20.93 -11.96
C PRO A 85 -4.88 21.79 -10.87
N GLN A 86 -5.96 21.37 -10.23
CA GLN A 86 -6.61 22.01 -9.10
C GLN A 86 -6.05 21.55 -7.74
N GLY A 87 -5.02 20.70 -7.75
CA GLY A 87 -4.36 20.16 -6.56
C GLY A 87 -5.17 19.09 -5.84
N ARG A 88 -6.11 18.44 -6.51
CA ARG A 88 -6.92 17.37 -5.94
C ARG A 88 -6.28 16.01 -6.24
N ILE A 89 -6.37 15.12 -5.31
CA ILE A 89 -5.83 13.74 -5.43
C ILE A 89 -6.61 12.97 -6.49
N GLU A 90 -5.92 12.56 -7.55
CA GLU A 90 -6.42 11.64 -8.59
C GLU A 90 -6.11 10.19 -8.23
N THR A 91 -4.91 9.94 -7.67
CA THR A 91 -4.57 8.64 -7.10
C THR A 91 -3.46 8.77 -6.06
N GLU A 92 -3.32 7.75 -5.22
CA GLU A 92 -2.19 7.56 -4.31
C GLU A 92 -1.28 6.47 -4.85
N LEU A 93 0.02 6.52 -4.49
CA LEU A 93 0.97 5.48 -4.86
C LEU A 93 2.01 5.25 -3.76
N TYR A 94 2.39 3.98 -3.62
CA TYR A 94 3.66 3.61 -3.03
C TYR A 94 4.61 3.25 -4.16
N VAL A 95 5.72 3.97 -4.27
CA VAL A 95 6.72 3.76 -5.33
C VAL A 95 7.96 3.14 -4.73
N TYR A 96 8.30 1.94 -5.17
CA TYR A 96 9.49 1.20 -4.69
C TYR A 96 10.53 1.10 -5.80
N ASN A 97 11.76 1.55 -5.53
CA ASN A 97 12.87 1.39 -6.45
C ASN A 97 13.50 0.00 -6.28
N ALA A 98 13.29 -0.84 -7.29
CA ALA A 98 13.73 -2.22 -7.33
C ALA A 98 14.89 -2.43 -8.31
N ASP A 99 15.89 -1.52 -8.28
CA ASP A 99 17.11 -1.47 -9.08
C ASP A 99 16.83 -1.16 -10.56
N ASP A 100 16.48 -2.14 -11.35
CA ASP A 100 16.22 -2.02 -12.80
C ASP A 100 14.80 -1.50 -13.15
N ARG A 101 13.94 -1.37 -12.16
CA ARG A 101 12.54 -0.95 -12.32
C ARG A 101 11.98 -0.27 -11.07
N LEU A 102 10.91 0.49 -11.28
CA LEU A 102 10.04 0.95 -10.20
C LEU A 102 8.78 0.08 -10.16
N LEU A 103 8.33 -0.27 -8.96
CA LEU A 103 7.02 -0.85 -8.72
C LEU A 103 6.13 0.21 -8.06
N CYS A 104 5.10 0.64 -8.77
CA CYS A 104 4.14 1.62 -8.29
C CYS A 104 2.86 0.89 -7.86
N PHE A 105 2.60 0.87 -6.55
CA PHE A 105 1.40 0.28 -5.96
C PHE A 105 0.33 1.35 -5.86
N VAL A 106 -0.79 1.11 -6.51
CA VAL A 106 -1.91 2.06 -6.66
C VAL A 106 -3.21 1.44 -6.14
N PRO A 107 -4.28 2.21 -5.97
CA PRO A 107 -5.57 1.66 -5.58
C PRO A 107 -6.05 0.55 -6.52
N PRO A 108 -6.84 -0.40 -6.01
CA PRO A 108 -7.38 -1.50 -6.79
C PRO A 108 -8.08 -1.04 -8.07
N GLY A 109 -7.83 -1.73 -9.18
CA GLY A 109 -8.45 -1.44 -10.47
C GLY A 109 -7.81 -0.29 -11.26
N SER A 110 -6.91 0.51 -10.67
CA SER A 110 -6.34 1.71 -11.33
C SER A 110 -5.11 1.43 -12.20
N ALA A 111 -4.47 0.26 -12.07
CA ALA A 111 -3.18 0.01 -12.71
C ALA A 111 -3.20 0.04 -14.24
N ALA A 112 -4.25 -0.49 -14.87
CA ALA A 112 -4.34 -0.54 -16.33
C ALA A 112 -4.52 0.86 -16.93
N ASP A 113 -5.37 1.68 -16.33
CA ASP A 113 -5.64 3.04 -16.79
C ASP A 113 -4.39 3.92 -16.59
N LEU A 114 -3.74 3.83 -15.43
CA LEU A 114 -2.50 4.57 -15.15
C LEU A 114 -1.37 4.15 -16.10
N ALA A 115 -1.19 2.85 -16.33
CA ALA A 115 -0.17 2.36 -17.26
C ALA A 115 -0.42 2.85 -18.69
N SER A 116 -1.68 2.87 -19.15
CA SER A 116 -2.05 3.41 -20.46
C SER A 116 -1.75 4.90 -20.56
N GLU A 117 -2.17 5.68 -19.56
CA GLU A 117 -1.93 7.13 -19.50
C GLU A 117 -0.43 7.45 -19.51
N TRP A 118 0.36 6.76 -18.70
CA TRP A 118 1.79 6.99 -18.62
C TRP A 118 2.52 6.58 -19.89
N SER A 119 2.14 5.46 -20.51
CA SER A 119 2.72 5.02 -21.81
C SER A 119 2.52 6.05 -22.91
N GLU A 120 1.43 6.82 -22.89
CA GLU A 120 1.18 7.89 -23.86
C GLU A 120 2.08 9.13 -23.64
N LYS A 121 2.70 9.25 -22.45
CA LYS A 121 3.55 10.38 -22.07
C LYS A 121 5.04 10.14 -22.24
N THR A 122 5.48 8.93 -22.60
CA THR A 122 6.91 8.53 -22.70
C THR A 122 7.55 8.85 -24.06
N PHE A 123 7.26 9.98 -24.68
CA PHE A 123 7.54 10.28 -26.10
C PHE A 123 9.04 10.36 -26.47
N ILE A 124 9.93 10.73 -25.56
CA ILE A 124 11.37 10.95 -25.81
C ILE A 124 12.24 10.18 -24.78
N GLN A 125 11.65 9.80 -23.70
CA GLN A 125 12.34 9.17 -22.56
C GLN A 125 12.47 7.65 -22.80
N ASP A 126 13.57 7.09 -22.34
CA ASP A 126 13.77 5.65 -22.27
C ASP A 126 12.98 5.06 -21.10
N VAL A 127 11.67 4.88 -21.28
CA VAL A 127 10.73 4.40 -20.28
C VAL A 127 9.72 3.45 -20.90
N ASP A 128 9.62 2.27 -20.31
CA ASP A 128 8.54 1.31 -20.56
C ASP A 128 7.61 1.23 -19.35
N VAL A 129 6.30 1.27 -19.60
CA VAL A 129 5.27 1.21 -18.55
C VAL A 129 4.29 0.08 -18.85
N ARG A 130 4.02 -0.76 -17.84
CA ARG A 130 3.01 -1.82 -17.97
C ARG A 130 2.24 -2.06 -16.68
N ALA A 131 0.99 -2.51 -16.80
CA ALA A 131 0.27 -3.08 -15.67
C ALA A 131 0.86 -4.45 -15.34
N ALA A 132 1.19 -4.67 -14.05
CA ALA A 132 1.87 -5.86 -13.56
C ALA A 132 1.14 -6.54 -12.38
N THR A 133 -0.12 -6.17 -12.14
CA THR A 133 -0.91 -6.64 -10.98
C THR A 133 -0.97 -8.16 -10.88
N GLU A 134 -1.08 -8.86 -12.00
CA GLU A 134 -1.25 -10.31 -12.02
C GLU A 134 0.09 -11.08 -11.85
N ASP A 135 1.22 -10.37 -11.86
CA ASP A 135 2.55 -10.98 -11.73
C ASP A 135 2.92 -11.21 -10.24
N PHE A 136 2.21 -10.58 -9.31
CA PHE A 136 2.57 -10.55 -7.90
C PHE A 136 1.44 -10.99 -6.97
N GLY A 137 1.86 -11.63 -5.86
CA GLY A 137 1.08 -11.74 -4.64
C GLY A 137 1.63 -10.77 -3.59
N VAL A 138 0.73 -10.05 -2.90
CA VAL A 138 1.11 -9.08 -1.85
C VAL A 138 0.37 -9.42 -0.57
N PHE A 139 1.10 -9.54 0.54
CA PHE A 139 0.53 -9.92 1.84
C PHE A 139 0.95 -8.94 2.92
N GLY A 140 -0.02 -8.31 3.57
CA GLY A 140 0.20 -7.48 4.75
C GLY A 140 0.41 -8.35 6.00
N VAL A 141 1.35 -7.94 6.86
CA VAL A 141 1.61 -8.54 8.18
C VAL A 141 1.59 -7.41 9.21
N HIS A 142 0.58 -7.39 10.07
CA HIS A 142 0.30 -6.28 10.97
C HIS A 142 0.11 -6.75 12.41
N GLY A 143 0.50 -5.89 13.35
CA GLY A 143 0.35 -6.11 14.78
C GLY A 143 1.67 -6.00 15.55
N PRO A 144 1.64 -5.95 16.90
CA PRO A 144 2.80 -5.67 17.73
C PRO A 144 3.93 -6.70 17.62
N LYS A 145 3.66 -7.86 17.00
CA LYS A 145 4.66 -8.90 16.72
C LYS A 145 4.94 -9.12 15.24
N ALA A 146 4.67 -8.11 14.40
CA ALA A 146 4.90 -8.21 12.96
C ALA A 146 6.38 -8.44 12.65
N THR A 147 7.30 -7.71 13.31
CA THR A 147 8.74 -7.88 13.15
C THR A 147 9.22 -9.28 13.56
N GLU A 148 8.74 -9.79 14.71
CA GLU A 148 9.05 -11.15 15.15
C GLU A 148 8.51 -12.20 14.16
N LYS A 149 7.32 -11.95 13.61
CA LYS A 149 6.72 -12.81 12.60
C LYS A 149 7.58 -12.89 11.35
N ILE A 150 7.91 -11.75 10.78
CA ILE A 150 8.76 -11.70 9.58
C ILE A 150 10.11 -12.34 9.85
N ALA A 151 10.78 -11.97 10.94
CA ALA A 151 12.07 -12.57 11.31
C ALA A 151 12.01 -14.10 11.51
N SER A 152 10.84 -14.66 11.84
CA SER A 152 10.67 -16.10 12.04
C SER A 152 10.53 -16.90 10.74
N VAL A 153 10.28 -16.23 9.59
CA VAL A 153 10.02 -16.89 8.30
C VAL A 153 10.94 -16.42 7.18
N LEU A 154 11.50 -15.20 7.28
CA LEU A 154 12.42 -14.63 6.31
C LEU A 154 13.80 -15.27 6.46
N THR A 155 14.37 -15.72 5.35
CA THR A 155 15.73 -16.25 5.27
C THR A 155 16.58 -15.34 4.38
N GLY A 156 17.80 -15.04 4.85
CA GLY A 156 18.75 -14.17 4.17
C GLY A 156 19.02 -12.90 4.98
N PRO A 157 18.49 -11.74 4.59
CA PRO A 157 18.73 -10.49 5.31
C PRO A 157 17.93 -10.40 6.62
N SER A 158 18.28 -9.43 7.47
CA SER A 158 17.41 -8.97 8.56
C SER A 158 16.17 -8.26 7.99
N THR A 159 15.16 -8.06 8.84
CA THR A 159 14.00 -7.21 8.51
C THR A 159 14.43 -5.79 8.17
N PRO A 160 13.74 -5.10 7.24
CA PRO A 160 14.07 -3.71 6.91
C PRO A 160 13.84 -2.77 8.11
N ASP A 161 14.74 -1.79 8.29
CA ASP A 161 14.76 -0.93 9.48
C ASP A 161 13.91 0.34 9.34
N GLY A 162 13.82 0.89 8.13
CA GLY A 162 13.13 2.18 7.87
C GLY A 162 11.76 2.00 7.21
N PRO A 163 10.79 2.92 7.47
CA PRO A 163 9.54 2.94 6.74
C PRO A 163 9.77 3.00 5.23
N LEU A 164 9.00 2.22 4.47
CA LEU A 164 9.06 2.06 3.02
C LEU A 164 10.42 1.56 2.47
N SER A 165 11.36 1.15 3.36
CA SER A 165 12.52 0.38 2.92
C SER A 165 12.17 -1.09 2.77
N PHE A 166 12.93 -1.81 1.94
CA PHE A 166 12.70 -3.23 1.74
C PHE A 166 13.99 -4.03 1.58
N VAL A 167 13.87 -5.33 1.80
CA VAL A 167 14.93 -6.31 1.61
C VAL A 167 14.42 -7.47 0.76
N ARG A 168 15.34 -8.13 0.06
CA ARG A 168 15.03 -9.33 -0.73
C ARG A 168 15.64 -10.55 -0.07
N GLY A 169 14.83 -11.58 0.12
CA GLY A 169 15.23 -12.86 0.71
C GLY A 169 14.33 -13.97 0.23
N THR A 170 14.17 -15.00 1.05
CA THR A 170 13.24 -16.10 0.79
C THR A 170 12.35 -16.35 1.99
N ILE A 171 11.12 -16.80 1.72
CA ILE A 171 10.22 -17.40 2.72
C ILE A 171 10.04 -18.85 2.33
N GLY A 172 10.59 -19.77 3.14
CA GLY A 172 10.84 -21.13 2.68
C GLY A 172 11.84 -21.12 1.53
N ASP A 173 11.47 -21.73 0.39
CA ASP A 173 12.29 -21.81 -0.81
C ASP A 173 11.91 -20.75 -1.88
N TRP A 174 10.96 -19.85 -1.57
CA TRP A 174 10.37 -18.91 -2.53
C TRP A 174 10.90 -17.49 -2.33
N GLY A 175 11.24 -16.82 -3.44
CA GLY A 175 11.71 -15.44 -3.43
C GLY A 175 10.65 -14.50 -2.85
N ALA A 176 11.06 -13.62 -1.96
CA ALA A 176 10.19 -12.63 -1.34
C ALA A 176 10.92 -11.31 -1.16
N THR A 177 10.22 -10.21 -1.46
CA THR A 177 10.59 -8.87 -1.06
C THR A 177 9.76 -8.49 0.15
N VAL A 178 10.42 -8.09 1.23
CA VAL A 178 9.76 -7.67 2.46
C VAL A 178 9.94 -6.17 2.62
N VAL A 179 8.85 -5.45 2.58
CA VAL A 179 8.77 -3.99 2.77
C VAL A 179 8.32 -3.70 4.19
N ARG A 180 8.96 -2.77 4.89
CA ARG A 180 8.40 -2.18 6.10
C ARG A 180 7.40 -1.09 5.72
N THR A 181 6.16 -1.18 6.21
CA THR A 181 5.14 -0.16 5.94
C THR A 181 5.40 1.15 6.68
N ASP A 182 4.67 2.20 6.36
CA ASP A 182 4.69 3.51 7.02
C ASP A 182 3.71 3.60 8.20
N ASP A 183 3.53 2.48 8.92
CA ASP A 183 2.69 2.36 10.11
C ASP A 183 1.20 2.65 9.85
N LEU A 184 0.71 2.35 8.66
CA LEU A 184 -0.66 2.64 8.21
C LEU A 184 -1.77 2.09 9.13
N THR A 185 -1.49 1.04 9.91
CA THR A 185 -2.41 0.49 10.92
C THR A 185 -2.16 1.04 12.34
N GLY A 186 -1.29 2.05 12.48
CA GLY A 186 -0.89 2.66 13.75
C GLY A 186 0.14 1.85 14.53
N GLU A 187 0.67 0.81 13.95
CA GLU A 187 1.73 -0.05 14.48
C GLU A 187 2.68 -0.46 13.37
N GLU A 188 3.89 -0.88 13.73
CA GLU A 188 4.85 -1.42 12.77
C GLU A 188 4.25 -2.61 12.00
N GLY A 189 4.38 -2.57 10.69
CA GLY A 189 3.85 -3.58 9.80
C GLY A 189 4.78 -3.84 8.62
N TYR A 190 4.48 -4.91 7.90
CA TYR A 190 5.24 -5.31 6.73
C TYR A 190 4.33 -5.73 5.60
N GLU A 191 4.81 -5.57 4.38
CA GLU A 191 4.24 -6.19 3.19
C GLU A 191 5.24 -7.17 2.60
N VAL A 192 4.75 -8.34 2.26
CA VAL A 192 5.50 -9.40 1.61
C VAL A 192 5.05 -9.50 0.17
N ILE A 193 5.94 -9.25 -0.76
CA ILE A 193 5.71 -9.29 -2.21
C ILE A 193 6.43 -10.52 -2.75
N CYS A 194 5.73 -11.34 -3.53
CA CYS A 194 6.30 -12.52 -4.18
C CYS A 194 5.72 -12.70 -5.59
N ALA A 195 6.30 -13.58 -6.38
CA ALA A 195 5.70 -13.97 -7.65
C ALA A 195 4.32 -14.60 -7.42
N ALA A 196 3.36 -14.32 -8.31
CA ALA A 196 1.98 -14.83 -8.19
C ALA A 196 1.92 -16.36 -8.11
N GLU A 197 2.81 -17.07 -8.82
CA GLU A 197 2.91 -18.54 -8.80
C GLU A 197 3.34 -19.12 -7.45
N ASP A 198 4.05 -18.34 -6.63
CA ASP A 198 4.52 -18.71 -5.29
C ASP A 198 3.59 -18.20 -4.16
N ALA A 199 2.63 -17.35 -4.49
CA ALA A 199 1.78 -16.64 -3.54
C ALA A 199 1.09 -17.57 -2.53
N LYS A 200 0.57 -18.73 -3.00
CA LYS A 200 -0.07 -19.73 -2.15
C LYS A 200 0.84 -20.23 -1.04
N ARG A 201 2.08 -20.54 -1.38
CA ARG A 201 3.08 -21.13 -0.46
C ARG A 201 3.61 -20.07 0.50
N VAL A 202 3.84 -18.86 0.00
CA VAL A 202 4.26 -17.72 0.82
C VAL A 202 3.17 -17.37 1.84
N PHE A 203 1.90 -17.30 1.42
CA PHE A 203 0.80 -17.01 2.34
C PHE A 203 0.61 -18.11 3.38
N ASP A 204 0.68 -19.37 2.99
CA ASP A 204 0.65 -20.51 3.95
C ASP A 204 1.78 -20.41 4.98
N ALA A 205 2.99 -20.08 4.56
CA ALA A 205 4.12 -19.87 5.48
C ALA A 205 3.89 -18.68 6.42
N LEU A 206 3.29 -17.60 5.93
CA LEU A 206 2.93 -16.45 6.77
C LEU A 206 1.87 -16.80 7.83
N ILE A 207 0.97 -17.72 7.57
CA ILE A 207 -0.05 -18.11 8.54
C ILE A 207 0.48 -19.17 9.51
N ASN A 208 1.17 -20.20 8.99
CA ASN A 208 1.37 -21.46 9.70
C ASN A 208 2.82 -21.73 10.17
N HIS A 209 3.83 -21.01 9.65
CA HIS A 209 5.22 -21.27 10.02
C HIS A 209 5.76 -20.20 10.99
N GLY A 210 6.73 -20.58 11.82
CA GLY A 210 7.31 -19.69 12.83
C GLY A 210 6.27 -19.23 13.86
N LEU A 211 6.19 -17.92 14.09
CA LEU A 211 5.11 -17.33 14.88
C LEU A 211 3.82 -17.31 14.06
N ASN A 212 2.79 -18.02 14.48
CA ASN A 212 1.53 -18.09 13.75
C ASN A 212 0.86 -16.70 13.67
N ALA A 213 0.46 -16.30 12.45
CA ALA A 213 -0.32 -15.10 12.22
C ALA A 213 -1.80 -15.44 11.97
N ALA A 214 -2.71 -14.66 12.57
CA ALA A 214 -4.13 -14.85 12.32
C ALA A 214 -4.50 -14.33 10.91
N PRO A 215 -5.12 -15.14 10.03
CA PRO A 215 -5.63 -14.61 8.77
C PRO A 215 -6.78 -13.65 9.05
N PHE A 216 -6.78 -12.50 8.38
CA PHE A 216 -7.86 -11.52 8.47
C PHE A 216 -8.17 -10.92 7.10
N GLY A 217 -9.35 -10.32 6.97
CA GLY A 217 -9.82 -9.73 5.73
C GLY A 217 -10.10 -8.23 5.88
N TYR A 218 -10.59 -7.62 4.79
CA TYR A 218 -10.74 -6.18 4.64
C TYR A 218 -11.62 -5.54 5.71
N ARG A 219 -12.64 -6.21 6.25
CA ARG A 219 -13.42 -5.66 7.38
C ARG A 219 -12.57 -5.40 8.62
N THR A 220 -11.64 -6.29 8.93
CA THR A 220 -10.71 -6.08 10.04
C THR A 220 -9.68 -5.00 9.69
N PHE A 221 -9.19 -5.00 8.45
CA PHE A 221 -8.24 -4.00 7.98
C PHE A 221 -8.80 -2.58 8.08
N GLU A 222 -10.04 -2.37 7.66
CA GLU A 222 -10.75 -1.10 7.80
C GLU A 222 -10.85 -0.62 9.25
N TYR A 223 -11.08 -1.52 10.21
CA TYR A 223 -11.08 -1.16 11.63
C TYR A 223 -9.68 -0.69 12.10
N LEU A 224 -8.62 -1.38 11.64
CA LEU A 224 -7.25 -1.00 11.98
C LEU A 224 -6.88 0.38 11.41
N LEU A 225 -7.22 0.65 10.16
CA LEU A 225 -7.01 1.96 9.52
C LEU A 225 -7.79 3.07 10.22
N LEU A 226 -9.07 2.81 10.55
CA LEU A 226 -9.92 3.77 11.24
C LEU A 226 -9.38 4.12 12.64
N GLU A 227 -8.88 3.14 13.39
CA GLU A 227 -8.25 3.37 14.71
C GLU A 227 -6.94 4.15 14.60
N ALA A 228 -6.15 3.88 13.54
CA ALA A 228 -4.92 4.61 13.25
C ALA A 228 -5.17 6.05 12.78
N GLY A 229 -6.38 6.33 12.26
CA GLY A 229 -6.70 7.60 11.62
C GLY A 229 -6.12 7.73 10.21
N THR A 230 -5.79 6.61 9.57
CA THR A 230 -5.25 6.58 8.21
C THR A 230 -6.39 6.75 7.21
N PRO A 231 -6.38 7.81 6.39
CA PRO A 231 -7.41 8.04 5.39
C PRO A 231 -7.29 7.03 4.26
N ARG A 232 -8.42 6.61 3.71
CA ARG A 232 -8.51 5.63 2.62
C ARG A 232 -8.75 6.33 1.29
N PHE A 233 -8.21 5.78 0.21
CA PHE A 233 -8.35 6.36 -1.10
C PHE A 233 -9.80 6.59 -1.51
N GLU A 234 -10.62 5.56 -1.43
CA GLU A 234 -11.99 5.57 -1.96
C GLU A 234 -12.97 6.45 -1.18
N THR A 235 -12.67 6.73 0.09
CA THR A 235 -13.59 7.43 0.98
C THR A 235 -13.12 8.84 1.36
N GLU A 236 -11.84 9.02 1.65
CA GLU A 236 -11.29 10.26 2.18
C GLU A 236 -10.32 10.96 1.23
N LEU A 237 -9.48 10.23 0.46
CA LEU A 237 -8.42 10.84 -0.33
C LEU A 237 -8.91 11.38 -1.67
N ALA A 238 -9.58 10.56 -2.47
CA ALA A 238 -9.95 10.89 -3.84
C ALA A 238 -10.70 12.23 -3.96
N GLY A 239 -10.23 13.10 -4.84
CA GLY A 239 -10.85 14.40 -5.11
C GLY A 239 -10.65 15.49 -4.03
N ASN A 240 -9.96 15.19 -2.93
CA ASN A 240 -9.59 16.16 -1.91
C ASN A 240 -8.17 16.70 -2.12
N VAL A 241 -7.89 17.88 -1.56
CA VAL A 241 -6.55 18.47 -1.55
C VAL A 241 -5.76 17.88 -0.38
N PRO A 242 -4.50 17.41 -0.57
CA PRO A 242 -3.72 16.74 0.47
C PRO A 242 -3.60 17.52 1.79
N ASN A 243 -3.47 18.84 1.71
CA ASN A 243 -3.32 19.71 2.89
C ASN A 243 -4.50 19.59 3.89
N VAL A 244 -5.73 19.31 3.40
CA VAL A 244 -6.91 19.19 4.27
C VAL A 244 -6.98 17.85 4.98
N LEU A 245 -6.24 16.85 4.49
CA LEU A 245 -6.20 15.49 5.02
C LEU A 245 -5.06 15.26 6.02
N GLY A 246 -4.10 16.18 6.07
CA GLY A 246 -2.95 16.10 6.98
C GLY A 246 -1.88 15.07 6.57
N ILE A 247 -1.93 14.55 5.34
CA ILE A 247 -0.99 13.56 4.80
C ILE A 247 0.30 14.21 4.28
N ARG A 248 1.03 14.89 5.17
CA ARG A 248 2.28 15.60 4.83
C ARG A 248 3.39 14.68 4.34
N ASN A 249 3.39 13.43 4.78
CA ASN A 249 4.35 12.40 4.36
C ASN A 249 4.27 12.06 2.87
N ALA A 250 3.19 12.42 2.19
CA ALA A 250 3.01 12.26 0.75
C ALA A 250 3.53 13.46 -0.08
N LEU A 251 4.04 14.52 0.56
CA LEU A 251 4.37 15.78 -0.10
C LEU A 251 5.82 16.19 0.19
N ASP A 252 6.58 16.44 -0.87
CA ASP A 252 7.85 17.15 -0.77
C ASP A 252 7.70 18.57 -1.31
N PHE A 253 7.87 19.55 -0.42
CA PHE A 253 7.74 20.98 -0.77
C PHE A 253 9.04 21.57 -1.34
N GLU A 254 10.15 20.84 -1.30
CA GLU A 254 11.46 21.26 -1.79
C GLU A 254 11.79 20.69 -3.17
N LYS A 255 11.02 19.67 -3.61
CA LYS A 255 11.24 19.07 -4.94
C LYS A 255 10.80 19.99 -6.09
N GLY A 256 11.20 19.61 -7.32
CA GLY A 256 10.81 20.29 -8.56
C GLY A 256 9.31 20.30 -8.83
N CYS A 257 8.93 20.79 -10.00
CA CYS A 257 7.52 20.97 -10.37
C CYS A 257 6.81 19.63 -10.59
N TYR A 258 5.58 19.55 -10.08
CA TYR A 258 4.60 18.50 -10.38
C TYR A 258 3.21 19.12 -10.59
N VAL A 259 2.29 18.38 -11.18
CA VAL A 259 0.92 18.86 -11.45
C VAL A 259 0.23 19.19 -10.12
N GLY A 260 -0.44 20.35 -10.05
CA GLY A 260 -1.17 20.81 -8.85
C GLY A 260 -0.32 21.44 -7.74
N GLN A 261 1.02 21.47 -7.87
CA GLN A 261 1.94 22.00 -6.86
C GLN A 261 1.62 23.42 -6.41
N GLU A 262 1.21 24.31 -7.34
CA GLU A 262 0.91 25.71 -7.01
C GLU A 262 -0.20 25.82 -5.95
N VAL A 263 -1.25 24.99 -6.08
CA VAL A 263 -2.38 24.98 -5.13
C VAL A 263 -1.93 24.47 -3.77
N VAL A 264 -1.23 23.34 -3.74
CA VAL A 264 -0.73 22.70 -2.52
C VAL A 264 0.24 23.63 -1.77
N SER A 265 1.22 24.21 -2.47
CA SER A 265 2.21 25.13 -1.89
C SER A 265 1.57 26.43 -1.42
N LYS A 266 0.56 26.96 -2.13
CA LYS A 266 -0.17 28.15 -1.71
C LYS A 266 -0.91 27.94 -0.40
N ILE A 267 -1.59 26.81 -0.24
CA ILE A 267 -2.29 26.48 1.01
C ILE A 267 -1.29 26.33 2.15
N GLU A 268 -0.18 25.65 1.93
CA GLU A 268 0.89 25.48 2.93
C GLU A 268 1.45 26.83 3.40
N ASN A 269 1.78 27.72 2.46
CA ASN A 269 2.34 29.04 2.74
C ASN A 269 1.33 30.00 3.40
N GLN A 270 0.03 29.80 3.25
CA GLN A 270 -1.03 30.59 3.90
C GLN A 270 -1.30 30.14 5.34
N GLY A 271 -0.68 29.06 5.80
CA GLY A 271 -0.61 28.63 7.19
C GLY A 271 -1.63 27.56 7.61
N ARG A 272 -2.88 27.59 7.20
CA ARG A 272 -3.88 26.59 7.58
C ARG A 272 -4.94 26.39 6.49
N PRO A 273 -5.29 25.13 6.17
CA PRO A 273 -6.41 24.85 5.29
C PRO A 273 -7.74 25.28 5.96
N SER A 274 -8.72 25.66 5.13
CA SER A 274 -10.06 26.07 5.59
C SER A 274 -10.90 24.93 6.17
N ARG A 275 -10.50 23.68 5.90
CA ARG A 275 -11.12 22.43 6.40
C ARG A 275 -10.03 21.48 6.80
N GLN A 276 -10.35 20.55 7.69
CA GLN A 276 -9.45 19.48 8.12
C GLN A 276 -10.24 18.20 8.32
N LEU A 277 -9.68 17.06 7.91
CA LEU A 277 -10.18 15.75 8.27
C LEU A 277 -10.00 15.52 9.77
N THR A 278 -11.04 15.05 10.45
CA THR A 278 -11.01 14.78 11.89
C THR A 278 -11.79 13.51 12.19
N GLY A 279 -11.15 12.60 12.91
CA GLY A 279 -11.80 11.41 13.46
C GLY A 279 -12.69 11.79 14.65
N LEU A 280 -13.88 11.20 14.72
CA LEU A 280 -14.79 11.34 15.86
C LEU A 280 -14.95 9.99 16.55
N ARG A 281 -14.88 9.99 17.88
CA ARG A 281 -15.22 8.84 18.72
C ARG A 281 -16.54 9.12 19.44
N PRO A 282 -17.68 8.67 18.94
CA PRO A 282 -18.96 8.92 19.57
C PRO A 282 -19.09 8.13 20.88
N GLU A 283 -19.77 8.70 21.90
CA GLU A 283 -20.04 8.02 23.17
C GLU A 283 -21.12 6.93 23.03
N ALA A 284 -21.99 7.05 22.03
CA ALA A 284 -23.01 6.08 21.68
C ALA A 284 -23.09 5.90 20.18
N THR A 285 -23.64 4.76 19.72
CA THR A 285 -23.85 4.53 18.28
C THR A 285 -24.73 5.64 17.69
N PRO A 286 -24.25 6.39 16.69
CA PRO A 286 -25.06 7.45 16.08
C PRO A 286 -26.28 6.85 15.38
N GLU A 287 -27.42 7.52 15.49
CA GLU A 287 -28.60 7.16 14.70
C GLU A 287 -28.36 7.56 13.23
N SER A 288 -28.77 6.68 12.31
CA SER A 288 -28.74 7.01 10.87
C SER A 288 -29.74 8.13 10.58
N GLY A 289 -29.21 9.28 10.11
CA GLY A 289 -30.01 10.41 9.66
C GLY A 289 -30.61 10.20 8.26
#